data_561811dbb4a03362153abb65b8f0f525
#
_entry.id   561811dbb4a03362153abb65b8f0f525
#
_cell.length_a   1.000
_cell.length_b   1.000
_cell.length_c   1.000
_cell.angle_alpha   90.00
_cell.angle_beta   90.00
_cell.angle_gamma   90.00
#
_symmetry.space_group_name_H-M   'P 1'
#
loop_
_entity.id
_entity.type
_entity.pdbx_description
1 polymer ?
#
loop_
_entity_poly.entity_id
_entity_poly.type
_entity_poly.pdbx_seq_one_letter_code
_entity_poly.pdbx_strand_id
1 'polypeptide(L)'
;TEIGAVKYRGGEEIGRFATLVNPLRAIPPFITVLTGITDTMVAGAPTIDETLGPLLEFIGDSVLVAHNARFDVGFINAALVRAGRDRLSNRVLDTVGLARRLVGADVDNCKLATLAASLGLAHQPSHRAINDVLATGDLLHHLIERAAGFGVFDLDDFAAMAKIGRHPQAAKLKLTVDLPRGPGVYLFVDAQGDVLYVGKATNIRSRVRSYFGTGDTRRKIGSLLKLMDDVHYVATPDLLTAEVLELRMISKLRPRYNHAGTRSAKYCYVRLTLSEVWPRLVVTSRVPAAASQDLYLGPISTRSMARDVIDAIHSVVPLRQCTVRMGRNYRAPEDAPVCSAAQLGVAYCPCSGTADEAVYAEAVQRVVRVMTGDAQEVIEQLTAKMRKHSQAQRFEEAGDVLTRIDALETVLRRVQTARELVAAGSFSFEASEMAISYQIECGLLRATHVAGEMFEPVAPKLPRDLSEFFMPPSWGDVAAQPISAELIDEILCIARHARTSATSQQPVNAA
;
A
#
# COMPACT_ATOMS: atom_id res chain seq x y z
N THR A 1 -33.24 -8.72 29.54
CA THR A 1 -32.30 -9.13 28.52
C THR A 1 -31.80 -10.54 28.78
N GLU A 2 -31.36 -11.26 27.78
CA GLU A 2 -30.81 -12.61 27.88
C GLU A 2 -29.49 -12.65 27.10
N ILE A 3 -28.47 -13.35 27.59
CA ILE A 3 -27.25 -13.65 26.92
C ILE A 3 -27.13 -15.15 26.77
N GLY A 4 -26.86 -15.59 25.52
CA GLY A 4 -26.59 -16.97 25.19
C GLY A 4 -25.29 -17.07 24.40
N ALA A 5 -24.46 -18.07 24.66
CA ALA A 5 -23.30 -18.43 23.86
C ALA A 5 -23.10 -19.96 23.94
N VAL A 6 -22.66 -20.52 22.81
CA VAL A 6 -22.26 -21.93 22.71
C VAL A 6 -20.88 -22.01 22.14
N LYS A 7 -20.03 -22.81 22.74
CA LYS A 7 -18.64 -23.01 22.30
C LYS A 7 -18.51 -24.33 21.57
N TYR A 8 -17.98 -24.26 20.37
CA TYR A 8 -17.69 -25.42 19.52
C TYR A 8 -16.20 -25.63 19.35
N ARG A 9 -15.78 -26.89 19.21
CA ARG A 9 -14.42 -27.28 18.82
C ARG A 9 -14.51 -28.52 17.93
N GLY A 10 -13.94 -28.46 16.72
CA GLY A 10 -14.00 -29.58 15.78
C GLY A 10 -15.42 -29.97 15.34
N GLY A 11 -16.38 -29.02 15.40
CA GLY A 11 -17.81 -29.28 15.12
C GLY A 11 -18.64 -29.74 16.32
N GLU A 12 -17.99 -30.08 17.45
CA GLU A 12 -18.68 -30.54 18.67
C GLU A 12 -18.88 -29.40 19.66
N GLU A 13 -20.04 -29.40 20.33
CA GLU A 13 -20.31 -28.47 21.42
C GLU A 13 -19.50 -28.87 22.65
N ILE A 14 -18.67 -27.94 23.16
CA ILE A 14 -17.81 -28.17 24.33
C ILE A 14 -18.22 -27.31 25.53
N GLY A 15 -19.21 -26.46 25.40
CA GLY A 15 -19.69 -25.65 26.49
C GLY A 15 -20.84 -24.73 26.09
N ARG A 16 -21.61 -24.35 27.09
CA ARG A 16 -22.79 -23.50 26.92
C ARG A 16 -22.85 -22.46 28.04
N PHE A 17 -23.11 -21.21 27.67
CA PHE A 17 -23.36 -20.11 28.61
C PHE A 17 -24.72 -19.51 28.29
N ALA A 18 -25.60 -19.47 29.28
CA ALA A 18 -26.93 -18.89 29.14
C ALA A 18 -27.36 -18.25 30.47
N THR A 19 -27.74 -16.98 30.43
CA THR A 19 -28.20 -16.24 31.58
C THR A 19 -29.20 -15.16 31.21
N LEU A 20 -30.23 -14.99 32.05
CA LEU A 20 -31.02 -13.76 32.06
C LEU A 20 -30.18 -12.63 32.68
N VAL A 21 -30.41 -11.42 32.25
CA VAL A 21 -29.71 -10.22 32.75
C VAL A 21 -30.73 -9.20 33.20
N ASN A 22 -30.61 -8.75 34.44
CA ASN A 22 -31.45 -7.68 34.98
C ASN A 22 -31.04 -6.34 34.34
N PRO A 23 -31.96 -5.69 33.61
CA PRO A 23 -31.61 -4.40 32.94
C PRO A 23 -31.70 -3.21 33.90
N LEU A 24 -32.04 -3.41 35.19
CA LEU A 24 -32.27 -2.38 36.22
C LEU A 24 -33.32 -1.33 35.81
N ARG A 25 -34.20 -1.67 34.88
CA ARG A 25 -35.32 -0.85 34.39
C ARG A 25 -36.41 -1.75 33.85
N ALA A 26 -37.67 -1.25 33.79
CA ALA A 26 -38.78 -1.97 33.22
C ALA A 26 -38.53 -2.40 31.77
N ILE A 27 -38.90 -3.60 31.41
CA ILE A 27 -38.82 -4.14 30.05
C ILE A 27 -39.98 -3.56 29.22
N PRO A 28 -39.71 -2.92 28.09
CA PRO A 28 -40.73 -2.40 27.20
C PRO A 28 -41.73 -3.52 26.79
N PRO A 29 -43.04 -3.30 26.81
CA PRO A 29 -44.04 -4.34 26.52
C PRO A 29 -43.84 -5.08 25.20
N PHE A 30 -43.34 -4.38 24.14
CA PHE A 30 -43.11 -5.00 22.85
C PHE A 30 -41.93 -5.99 22.87
N ILE A 31 -40.93 -5.78 23.76
CA ILE A 31 -39.84 -6.73 23.98
C ILE A 31 -40.37 -7.99 24.68
N THR A 32 -41.22 -7.83 25.67
CA THR A 32 -41.88 -8.98 26.36
C THR A 32 -42.67 -9.80 25.35
N VAL A 33 -43.45 -9.17 24.47
CA VAL A 33 -44.21 -9.88 23.42
C VAL A 33 -43.28 -10.61 22.46
N LEU A 34 -42.13 -10.01 22.09
CA LEU A 34 -41.19 -10.59 21.13
C LEU A 34 -40.39 -11.77 21.73
N THR A 35 -39.90 -11.63 22.96
CA THR A 35 -38.91 -12.54 23.57
C THR A 35 -39.53 -13.47 24.62
N GLY A 36 -40.74 -13.18 25.11
CA GLY A 36 -41.36 -13.85 26.24
C GLY A 36 -40.72 -13.52 27.60
N ILE A 37 -39.73 -12.61 27.66
CA ILE A 37 -39.01 -12.24 28.89
C ILE A 37 -39.82 -11.16 29.63
N THR A 38 -40.20 -11.42 30.86
CA THR A 38 -40.96 -10.51 31.73
C THR A 38 -40.05 -9.87 32.80
N ASP A 39 -40.51 -8.76 33.40
CA ASP A 39 -39.80 -8.13 34.51
C ASP A 39 -39.61 -9.08 35.70
N THR A 40 -40.59 -9.93 35.98
CA THR A 40 -40.50 -10.93 37.05
C THR A 40 -39.43 -11.97 36.80
N MET A 41 -39.18 -12.36 35.56
CA MET A 41 -38.13 -13.31 35.19
C MET A 41 -36.71 -12.77 35.41
N VAL A 42 -36.51 -11.47 35.25
CA VAL A 42 -35.20 -10.83 35.35
C VAL A 42 -34.94 -10.18 36.72
N ALA A 43 -35.92 -10.08 37.57
CA ALA A 43 -35.83 -9.41 38.88
C ALA A 43 -34.70 -9.97 39.77
N GLY A 44 -34.53 -11.30 39.77
CA GLY A 44 -33.48 -12.00 40.50
C GLY A 44 -32.27 -12.38 39.68
N ALA A 45 -32.18 -11.94 38.42
CA ALA A 45 -31.05 -12.24 37.54
C ALA A 45 -29.86 -11.29 37.80
N PRO A 46 -28.62 -11.71 37.51
CA PRO A 46 -27.46 -10.85 37.63
C PRO A 46 -27.60 -9.63 36.73
N THR A 47 -26.92 -8.53 37.10
CA THR A 47 -26.76 -7.36 36.26
C THR A 47 -25.75 -7.64 35.14
N ILE A 48 -25.70 -6.74 34.14
CA ILE A 48 -24.69 -6.88 33.05
C ILE A 48 -23.27 -6.86 33.60
N ASP A 49 -22.96 -6.03 34.59
CA ASP A 49 -21.64 -5.90 35.16
C ASP A 49 -21.19 -7.17 35.91
N GLU A 50 -22.11 -7.84 36.60
CA GLU A 50 -21.88 -9.15 37.23
C GLU A 50 -21.71 -10.27 36.20
N THR A 51 -22.35 -10.14 35.05
CA THR A 51 -22.32 -11.14 33.98
C THR A 51 -21.06 -11.07 33.13
N LEU A 52 -20.45 -9.86 32.98
CA LEU A 52 -19.30 -9.66 32.11
C LEU A 52 -18.09 -10.54 32.45
N GLY A 53 -17.74 -10.71 33.73
CA GLY A 53 -16.62 -11.53 34.16
C GLY A 53 -16.73 -12.98 33.68
N PRO A 54 -17.76 -13.71 34.07
CA PRO A 54 -18.03 -15.09 33.63
C PRO A 54 -18.15 -15.23 32.11
N LEU A 55 -18.77 -14.25 31.44
CA LEU A 55 -18.89 -14.24 29.99
C LEU A 55 -17.54 -14.15 29.30
N LEU A 56 -16.65 -13.24 29.74
CA LEU A 56 -15.30 -13.09 29.18
C LEU A 56 -14.45 -14.35 29.41
N GLU A 57 -14.53 -14.96 30.56
CA GLU A 57 -13.87 -16.24 30.87
C GLU A 57 -14.37 -17.35 29.93
N PHE A 58 -15.68 -17.44 29.72
CA PHE A 58 -16.27 -18.40 28.80
C PHE A 58 -15.79 -18.13 27.34
N ILE A 59 -15.77 -16.90 26.90
CA ILE A 59 -15.32 -16.51 25.55
C ILE A 59 -13.82 -16.84 25.35
N GLY A 60 -12.94 -16.40 26.26
CA GLY A 60 -11.49 -16.53 26.12
C GLY A 60 -10.99 -16.01 24.75
N ASP A 61 -10.07 -16.73 24.12
CA ASP A 61 -9.49 -16.38 22.80
C ASP A 61 -10.31 -16.91 21.61
N SER A 62 -11.55 -17.34 21.82
CA SER A 62 -12.38 -17.94 20.77
C SER A 62 -12.74 -16.93 19.67
N VAL A 63 -12.94 -17.42 18.45
CA VAL A 63 -13.57 -16.63 17.39
C VAL A 63 -15.05 -16.45 17.73
N LEU A 64 -15.52 -15.22 17.74
CA LEU A 64 -16.92 -14.89 18.00
C LEU A 64 -17.72 -14.98 16.70
N VAL A 65 -18.79 -15.74 16.72
CA VAL A 65 -19.70 -15.90 15.59
C VAL A 65 -21.11 -15.47 16.00
N ALA A 66 -21.72 -14.60 15.22
CA ALA A 66 -23.11 -14.22 15.45
C ALA A 66 -23.84 -13.94 14.14
N HIS A 67 -25.14 -13.96 14.17
CA HIS A 67 -26.00 -13.60 13.05
C HIS A 67 -26.42 -12.13 13.16
N ASN A 68 -25.75 -11.23 12.38
CA ASN A 68 -25.70 -9.79 12.55
C ASN A 68 -24.80 -9.36 13.74
N ALA A 69 -23.58 -9.87 13.74
CA ALA A 69 -22.60 -9.75 14.82
C ALA A 69 -22.33 -8.31 15.31
N ARG A 70 -22.58 -7.30 14.46
CA ARG A 70 -22.46 -5.88 14.87
C ARG A 70 -23.36 -5.54 16.06
N PHE A 71 -24.55 -6.16 16.14
CA PHE A 71 -25.48 -5.93 17.24
C PHE A 71 -24.95 -6.52 18.55
N ASP A 72 -24.66 -7.81 18.56
CA ASP A 72 -24.26 -8.53 19.77
C ASP A 72 -22.94 -8.06 20.33
N VAL A 73 -21.91 -7.99 19.48
CA VAL A 73 -20.58 -7.51 19.85
C VAL A 73 -20.60 -6.03 20.24
N GLY A 74 -21.43 -5.23 19.56
CA GLY A 74 -21.63 -3.81 19.91
C GLY A 74 -22.21 -3.65 21.30
N PHE A 75 -23.16 -4.49 21.68
CA PHE A 75 -23.80 -4.47 23.00
C PHE A 75 -22.83 -4.85 24.12
N ILE A 76 -22.06 -5.92 23.93
CA ILE A 76 -21.04 -6.37 24.88
C ILE A 76 -19.93 -5.30 25.02
N ASN A 77 -19.42 -4.76 23.91
CA ASN A 77 -18.40 -3.72 23.94
C ASN A 77 -18.87 -2.43 24.64
N ALA A 78 -20.14 -2.05 24.47
CA ALA A 78 -20.71 -0.90 25.19
C ALA A 78 -20.79 -1.16 26.70
N ALA A 79 -21.09 -2.38 27.11
CA ALA A 79 -21.10 -2.77 28.52
C ALA A 79 -19.67 -2.78 29.11
N LEU A 80 -18.69 -3.33 28.39
CA LEU A 80 -17.28 -3.33 28.79
C LEU A 80 -16.72 -1.92 29.00
N VAL A 81 -16.97 -1.02 28.05
CA VAL A 81 -16.52 0.38 28.14
C VAL A 81 -17.15 1.08 29.36
N ARG A 82 -18.45 0.85 29.64
CA ARG A 82 -19.11 1.40 30.85
C ARG A 82 -18.49 0.86 32.15
N ALA A 83 -18.08 -0.42 32.13
CA ALA A 83 -17.40 -1.06 33.26
C ALA A 83 -15.89 -0.70 33.37
N GLY A 84 -15.38 0.23 32.55
CA GLY A 84 -13.97 0.63 32.53
C GLY A 84 -13.02 -0.45 32.01
N ARG A 85 -13.54 -1.40 31.20
CA ARG A 85 -12.74 -2.49 30.60
C ARG A 85 -12.49 -2.25 29.13
N ASP A 86 -11.43 -2.87 28.59
CA ASP A 86 -11.14 -2.85 27.17
C ASP A 86 -12.20 -3.59 26.37
N ARG A 87 -12.37 -3.20 25.12
CA ARG A 87 -13.25 -3.87 24.16
C ARG A 87 -12.73 -5.25 23.85
N LEU A 88 -13.62 -6.14 23.38
CA LEU A 88 -13.25 -7.46 22.88
C LEU A 88 -12.21 -7.33 21.75
N SER A 89 -11.12 -8.06 21.89
CA SER A 89 -10.04 -8.19 20.88
C SER A 89 -10.26 -9.40 19.96
N ASN A 90 -11.23 -10.24 20.27
CA ASN A 90 -11.55 -11.46 19.56
C ASN A 90 -11.87 -11.20 18.09
N ARG A 91 -11.48 -12.13 17.23
CA ARG A 91 -11.91 -12.14 15.84
C ARG A 91 -13.42 -12.39 15.76
N VAL A 92 -14.12 -11.61 14.92
CA VAL A 92 -15.58 -11.68 14.76
C VAL A 92 -15.94 -12.14 13.37
N LEU A 93 -16.84 -13.11 13.26
CA LEU A 93 -17.49 -13.57 12.03
C LEU A 93 -18.98 -13.24 12.06
N ASP A 94 -19.48 -12.66 10.96
CA ASP A 94 -20.91 -12.41 10.77
C ASP A 94 -21.50 -13.41 9.77
N THR A 95 -22.40 -14.27 10.24
CA THR A 95 -23.01 -15.29 9.39
C THR A 95 -23.98 -14.71 8.35
N VAL A 96 -24.49 -13.47 8.53
CA VAL A 96 -25.34 -12.81 7.51
C VAL A 96 -24.57 -12.58 6.21
N GLY A 97 -23.34 -12.08 6.30
CA GLY A 97 -22.49 -11.87 5.14
C GLY A 97 -22.13 -13.17 4.43
N LEU A 98 -21.83 -14.21 5.20
CA LEU A 98 -21.53 -15.55 4.69
C LEU A 98 -22.78 -16.21 4.04
N ALA A 99 -23.93 -16.11 4.70
CA ALA A 99 -25.19 -16.66 4.16
C ALA A 99 -25.58 -15.99 2.84
N ARG A 100 -25.51 -14.67 2.76
CA ARG A 100 -25.76 -13.94 1.49
C ARG A 100 -24.88 -14.45 0.34
N ARG A 101 -23.64 -14.82 0.66
CA ARG A 101 -22.68 -15.30 -0.33
C ARG A 101 -22.89 -16.75 -0.73
N LEU A 102 -23.09 -17.64 0.26
CA LEU A 102 -23.03 -19.08 0.04
C LEU A 102 -24.42 -19.71 -0.30
N VAL A 103 -25.48 -19.15 0.28
CA VAL A 103 -26.84 -19.70 0.16
C VAL A 103 -27.88 -18.64 -0.24
N GLY A 104 -27.51 -17.39 -0.41
CA GLY A 104 -28.46 -16.31 -0.69
C GLY A 104 -29.20 -16.43 -2.04
N ALA A 105 -28.81 -17.34 -2.94
CA ALA A 105 -29.56 -17.67 -4.14
C ALA A 105 -30.64 -18.76 -3.87
N ASP A 106 -30.49 -19.50 -2.80
CA ASP A 106 -31.31 -20.66 -2.43
C ASP A 106 -32.42 -20.29 -1.46
N VAL A 107 -32.47 -19.04 -0.96
CA VAL A 107 -33.40 -18.58 0.10
C VAL A 107 -34.00 -17.20 -0.22
N ASP A 108 -35.18 -16.92 0.24
CA ASP A 108 -35.89 -15.65 0.04
C ASP A 108 -35.18 -14.46 0.70
N ASN A 109 -34.63 -14.67 1.88
CA ASN A 109 -33.83 -13.67 2.59
C ASN A 109 -32.89 -14.36 3.60
N CYS A 110 -31.91 -13.58 4.13
CA CYS A 110 -30.93 -14.09 5.08
C CYS A 110 -31.25 -13.75 6.53
N LYS A 111 -32.54 -13.76 6.93
CA LYS A 111 -32.92 -13.73 8.33
C LYS A 111 -32.74 -15.14 8.93
N LEU A 112 -32.32 -15.23 10.18
CA LEU A 112 -32.03 -16.54 10.83
C LEU A 112 -33.17 -17.52 10.73
N ALA A 113 -34.41 -17.09 10.97
CA ALA A 113 -35.61 -17.93 10.88
C ALA A 113 -35.85 -18.45 9.46
N THR A 114 -35.67 -17.61 8.44
CA THR A 114 -35.79 -18.03 7.03
C THR A 114 -34.74 -19.03 6.66
N LEU A 115 -33.48 -18.76 7.05
CA LEU A 115 -32.35 -19.66 6.79
C LEU A 115 -32.55 -21.02 7.49
N ALA A 116 -32.96 -21.00 8.77
CA ALA A 116 -33.20 -22.22 9.52
C ALA A 116 -34.29 -23.09 8.89
N ALA A 117 -35.39 -22.47 8.46
CA ALA A 117 -36.49 -23.18 7.80
C ALA A 117 -36.11 -23.69 6.42
N SER A 118 -35.51 -22.82 5.55
CA SER A 118 -35.17 -23.16 4.17
C SER A 118 -34.07 -24.19 4.04
N LEU A 119 -33.08 -24.16 4.97
CA LEU A 119 -31.94 -25.08 4.97
C LEU A 119 -32.18 -26.34 5.83
N GLY A 120 -33.35 -26.45 6.49
CA GLY A 120 -33.68 -27.58 7.33
C GLY A 120 -32.76 -27.75 8.53
N LEU A 121 -32.36 -26.63 9.18
CA LEU A 121 -31.48 -26.68 10.34
C LEU A 121 -32.12 -27.36 11.53
N ALA A 122 -31.33 -28.07 12.34
CA ALA A 122 -31.82 -28.84 13.48
C ALA A 122 -32.51 -27.97 14.54
N HIS A 123 -32.00 -26.75 14.76
CA HIS A 123 -32.56 -25.81 15.71
C HIS A 123 -33.28 -24.66 15.00
N GLN A 124 -34.44 -24.27 15.55
CA GLN A 124 -35.25 -23.17 15.05
C GLN A 124 -35.14 -21.97 15.99
N PRO A 125 -34.90 -20.75 15.51
CA PRO A 125 -34.82 -19.56 16.33
C PRO A 125 -36.22 -19.20 16.89
N SER A 126 -36.23 -18.67 18.11
CA SER A 126 -37.49 -18.34 18.82
C SER A 126 -37.41 -17.00 19.56
N HIS A 127 -36.46 -16.15 19.25
CA HIS A 127 -36.15 -14.92 19.99
C HIS A 127 -35.73 -15.15 21.46
N ARG A 128 -35.31 -16.39 21.79
CA ARG A 128 -34.63 -16.74 23.04
C ARG A 128 -33.16 -16.95 22.71
N ALA A 129 -32.27 -16.30 23.47
CA ALA A 129 -30.85 -16.22 23.14
C ALA A 129 -30.23 -17.60 22.88
N ILE A 130 -30.56 -18.61 23.70
CA ILE A 130 -29.96 -19.94 23.53
C ILE A 130 -30.46 -20.66 22.26
N ASN A 131 -31.74 -20.51 21.89
CA ASN A 131 -32.26 -21.14 20.68
C ASN A 131 -31.69 -20.47 19.42
N ASP A 132 -31.55 -19.13 19.44
CA ASP A 132 -30.99 -18.37 18.34
C ASP A 132 -29.51 -18.68 18.15
N VAL A 133 -28.75 -18.88 19.24
CA VAL A 133 -27.36 -19.30 19.21
C VAL A 133 -27.17 -20.70 18.64
N LEU A 134 -28.04 -21.68 19.07
CA LEU A 134 -27.99 -23.03 18.52
C LEU A 134 -28.28 -23.03 17.01
N ALA A 135 -29.33 -22.32 16.59
CA ALA A 135 -29.65 -22.16 15.16
C ALA A 135 -28.51 -21.47 14.39
N THR A 136 -27.82 -20.51 15.03
CA THR A 136 -26.60 -19.86 14.42
C THR A 136 -25.44 -20.83 14.32
N GLY A 137 -25.25 -21.73 15.28
CA GLY A 137 -24.26 -22.81 15.24
C GLY A 137 -24.51 -23.78 14.10
N ASP A 138 -25.77 -24.26 13.95
CA ASP A 138 -26.14 -25.11 12.82
C ASP A 138 -25.91 -24.41 11.48
N LEU A 139 -26.29 -23.14 11.37
CA LEU A 139 -26.05 -22.32 10.19
C LEU A 139 -24.55 -22.20 9.90
N LEU A 140 -23.73 -21.94 10.92
CA LEU A 140 -22.28 -21.86 10.75
C LEU A 140 -21.71 -23.15 10.16
N HIS A 141 -22.08 -24.31 10.68
CA HIS A 141 -21.62 -25.60 10.18
C HIS A 141 -22.04 -25.84 8.72
N HIS A 142 -23.29 -25.54 8.40
CA HIS A 142 -23.80 -25.61 7.02
C HIS A 142 -23.03 -24.68 6.08
N LEU A 143 -22.73 -23.45 6.51
CA LEU A 143 -21.96 -22.49 5.71
C LEU A 143 -20.50 -22.90 5.53
N ILE A 144 -19.87 -23.54 6.54
CA ILE A 144 -18.51 -24.10 6.44
C ILE A 144 -18.48 -25.22 5.38
N GLU A 145 -19.45 -26.13 5.42
CA GLU A 145 -19.57 -27.22 4.45
C GLU A 145 -19.75 -26.68 3.01
N ARG A 146 -20.64 -25.71 2.83
CA ARG A 146 -20.84 -25.05 1.52
C ARG A 146 -19.58 -24.34 1.04
N ALA A 147 -18.84 -23.70 1.95
CA ALA A 147 -17.60 -22.99 1.62
C ALA A 147 -16.48 -23.95 1.18
N ALA A 148 -16.43 -25.16 1.71
CA ALA A 148 -15.46 -26.17 1.29
C ALA A 148 -15.57 -26.49 -0.22
N GLY A 149 -16.78 -26.47 -0.79
CA GLY A 149 -17.01 -26.62 -2.24
C GLY A 149 -16.39 -25.49 -3.08
N PHE A 150 -16.01 -24.36 -2.48
CA PHE A 150 -15.27 -23.24 -3.10
C PHE A 150 -13.78 -23.24 -2.75
N GLY A 151 -13.25 -24.33 -2.18
CA GLY A 151 -11.84 -24.44 -1.80
C GLY A 151 -11.48 -23.59 -0.57
N VAL A 152 -12.43 -23.35 0.30
CA VAL A 152 -12.26 -22.62 1.56
C VAL A 152 -12.09 -23.63 2.69
N PHE A 153 -10.89 -23.73 3.26
CA PHE A 153 -10.54 -24.74 4.28
C PHE A 153 -10.00 -24.12 5.56
N ASP A 154 -9.92 -22.80 5.67
CA ASP A 154 -9.46 -22.11 6.86
C ASP A 154 -10.29 -20.87 7.21
N LEU A 155 -10.03 -20.36 8.42
CA LEU A 155 -10.73 -19.22 8.99
C LEU A 155 -10.50 -17.92 8.22
N ASP A 156 -9.30 -17.70 7.66
CA ASP A 156 -8.97 -16.47 6.92
C ASP A 156 -9.73 -16.41 5.61
N ASP A 157 -9.72 -17.52 4.88
CA ASP A 157 -10.46 -17.68 3.65
C ASP A 157 -11.97 -17.60 3.89
N PHE A 158 -12.47 -18.22 4.97
CA PHE A 158 -13.88 -18.20 5.33
C PHE A 158 -14.35 -16.77 5.71
N ALA A 159 -13.56 -16.05 6.51
CA ALA A 159 -13.84 -14.66 6.83
C ALA A 159 -13.79 -13.74 5.60
N ALA A 160 -12.88 -14.00 4.66
CA ALA A 160 -12.80 -13.27 3.40
C ALA A 160 -14.04 -13.50 2.52
N MET A 161 -14.63 -14.70 2.55
CA MET A 161 -15.86 -15.04 1.80
C MET A 161 -17.04 -14.11 2.13
N ALA A 162 -17.19 -13.67 3.37
CA ALA A 162 -18.23 -12.70 3.76
C ALA A 162 -18.10 -11.35 3.01
N LYS A 163 -16.87 -10.98 2.60
CA LYS A 163 -16.54 -9.74 1.86
C LYS A 163 -16.56 -9.94 0.35
N ILE A 164 -16.54 -11.19 -0.12
CA ILE A 164 -16.62 -11.54 -1.54
C ILE A 164 -18.10 -11.48 -1.94
N GLY A 165 -18.53 -10.34 -2.49
CA GLY A 165 -19.89 -10.20 -3.02
C GLY A 165 -20.19 -11.16 -4.18
N ARG A 166 -21.38 -11.06 -4.79
CA ARG A 166 -21.75 -11.78 -6.03
C ARG A 166 -20.90 -11.24 -7.21
N HIS A 167 -19.60 -11.53 -7.19
CA HIS A 167 -18.72 -11.08 -8.27
C HIS A 167 -19.01 -11.93 -9.53
N PRO A 168 -19.18 -11.32 -10.73
CA PRO A 168 -19.47 -12.06 -11.97
C PRO A 168 -18.44 -13.13 -12.31
N GLN A 169 -17.20 -12.98 -11.83
CA GLN A 169 -16.09 -13.92 -12.05
C GLN A 169 -15.83 -14.83 -10.83
N ALA A 170 -16.80 -15.03 -9.93
CA ALA A 170 -16.62 -15.86 -8.73
C ALA A 170 -16.18 -17.30 -9.02
N ALA A 171 -16.55 -17.86 -10.18
CA ALA A 171 -16.10 -19.19 -10.61
C ALA A 171 -14.56 -19.30 -10.71
N LYS A 172 -13.86 -18.19 -10.94
CA LYS A 172 -12.38 -18.15 -11.01
C LYS A 172 -11.70 -18.22 -9.64
N LEU A 173 -12.44 -18.17 -8.53
CA LEU A 173 -11.90 -18.42 -7.20
C LEU A 173 -11.24 -19.80 -7.06
N LYS A 174 -11.69 -20.80 -7.85
CA LYS A 174 -11.04 -22.10 -7.92
C LYS A 174 -9.55 -22.03 -8.28
N LEU A 175 -9.13 -21.02 -9.06
CA LEU A 175 -7.72 -20.79 -9.42
C LEU A 175 -6.85 -20.38 -8.23
N THR A 176 -7.46 -20.08 -7.07
CA THR A 176 -6.73 -19.68 -5.87
C THR A 176 -6.49 -20.82 -4.89
N VAL A 177 -6.97 -22.03 -5.16
CA VAL A 177 -6.94 -23.15 -4.22
C VAL A 177 -5.49 -23.58 -3.90
N ASP A 178 -4.64 -23.61 -4.91
CA ASP A 178 -3.24 -24.07 -4.79
C ASP A 178 -2.25 -22.90 -4.56
N LEU A 179 -2.73 -21.68 -4.40
CA LEU A 179 -1.86 -20.54 -4.15
C LEU A 179 -1.28 -20.58 -2.72
N PRO A 180 0.01 -20.27 -2.56
CA PRO A 180 0.65 -20.27 -1.24
C PRO A 180 0.11 -19.16 -0.34
N ARG A 181 0.20 -19.38 0.97
CA ARG A 181 -0.20 -18.42 2.00
C ARG A 181 0.94 -17.57 2.52
N GLY A 182 2.11 -17.70 1.94
CA GLY A 182 3.30 -16.94 2.24
C GLY A 182 3.49 -15.73 1.31
N PRO A 183 4.60 -15.00 1.54
CA PRO A 183 4.98 -13.87 0.71
C PRO A 183 5.39 -14.31 -0.70
N GLY A 184 5.26 -13.38 -1.65
CA GLY A 184 5.69 -13.60 -3.02
C GLY A 184 5.02 -12.70 -4.05
N VAL A 185 5.25 -13.04 -5.30
CA VAL A 185 4.71 -12.36 -6.48
C VAL A 185 3.67 -13.26 -7.15
N TYR A 186 2.55 -12.68 -7.56
CA TYR A 186 1.52 -13.36 -8.36
C TYR A 186 1.34 -12.65 -9.69
N LEU A 187 1.01 -13.43 -10.71
CA LEU A 187 0.81 -12.97 -12.08
C LEU A 187 -0.57 -13.42 -12.55
N PHE A 188 -1.35 -12.50 -13.09
CA PHE A 188 -2.59 -12.83 -13.81
C PHE A 188 -2.27 -12.98 -15.28
N VAL A 189 -2.66 -14.11 -15.82
CA VAL A 189 -2.33 -14.54 -17.19
C VAL A 189 -3.62 -14.76 -17.98
N ASP A 190 -3.63 -14.41 -19.26
CA ASP A 190 -4.77 -14.68 -20.13
C ASP A 190 -4.69 -16.08 -20.78
N ALA A 191 -5.70 -16.41 -21.59
CA ALA A 191 -5.78 -17.70 -22.28
C ALA A 191 -4.64 -17.95 -23.31
N GLN A 192 -3.94 -16.89 -23.73
CA GLN A 192 -2.78 -16.95 -24.62
C GLN A 192 -1.46 -17.12 -23.87
N GLY A 193 -1.48 -17.01 -22.54
CA GLY A 193 -0.29 -17.05 -21.69
C GLY A 193 0.37 -15.69 -21.51
N ASP A 194 -0.25 -14.61 -21.97
CA ASP A 194 0.27 -13.26 -21.80
C ASP A 194 0.02 -12.74 -20.37
N VAL A 195 1.04 -12.13 -19.76
CA VAL A 195 0.94 -11.57 -18.41
C VAL A 195 0.17 -10.26 -18.44
N LEU A 196 -1.01 -10.28 -17.85
CA LEU A 196 -1.90 -9.12 -17.75
C LEU A 196 -1.51 -8.18 -16.58
N TYR A 197 -1.10 -8.76 -15.45
CA TYR A 197 -0.81 -8.04 -14.22
C TYR A 197 0.20 -8.81 -13.37
N VAL A 198 1.10 -8.09 -12.72
CA VAL A 198 2.03 -8.59 -11.71
C VAL A 198 1.78 -7.85 -10.40
N GLY A 199 1.77 -8.57 -9.28
CA GLY A 199 1.60 -7.95 -7.97
C GLY A 199 2.28 -8.75 -6.87
N LYS A 200 2.68 -8.09 -5.81
CA LYS A 200 3.27 -8.68 -4.61
C LYS A 200 2.26 -8.85 -3.49
N ALA A 201 2.56 -9.75 -2.57
CA ALA A 201 1.77 -9.95 -1.36
C ALA A 201 2.62 -10.53 -0.22
N THR A 202 2.22 -10.28 1.03
CA THR A 202 2.68 -11.01 2.22
C THR A 202 1.98 -12.36 2.34
N ASN A 203 0.80 -12.49 1.73
CA ASN A 203 0.04 -13.72 1.57
C ASN A 203 -0.62 -13.69 0.19
N ILE A 204 -0.05 -14.46 -0.73
CA ILE A 204 -0.48 -14.49 -2.15
C ILE A 204 -1.94 -14.89 -2.26
N ARG A 205 -2.36 -15.98 -1.60
CA ARG A 205 -3.73 -16.50 -1.67
C ARG A 205 -4.76 -15.48 -1.20
N SER A 206 -4.55 -14.91 -0.04
CA SER A 206 -5.44 -13.88 0.54
C SER A 206 -5.53 -12.65 -0.36
N ARG A 207 -4.38 -12.22 -0.90
CA ARG A 207 -4.31 -11.06 -1.79
C ARG A 207 -5.07 -11.29 -3.09
N VAL A 208 -4.87 -12.42 -3.75
CA VAL A 208 -5.56 -12.75 -5.01
C VAL A 208 -7.06 -12.86 -4.78
N ARG A 209 -7.50 -13.50 -3.70
CA ARG A 209 -8.93 -13.58 -3.33
C ARG A 209 -9.56 -12.20 -3.08
N SER A 210 -8.81 -11.25 -2.54
CA SER A 210 -9.31 -9.90 -2.27
C SER A 210 -9.79 -9.14 -3.51
N TYR A 211 -9.33 -9.50 -4.72
CA TYR A 211 -9.80 -8.91 -5.96
C TYR A 211 -11.26 -9.25 -6.31
N PHE A 212 -11.78 -10.34 -5.76
CA PHE A 212 -13.17 -10.77 -5.93
C PHE A 212 -14.13 -10.14 -4.90
N GLY A 213 -13.62 -9.28 -4.01
CA GLY A 213 -14.42 -8.56 -3.02
C GLY A 213 -15.22 -7.41 -3.64
N THR A 214 -16.37 -7.09 -3.02
CA THR A 214 -17.28 -6.00 -3.46
C THR A 214 -16.73 -4.60 -3.23
N GLY A 215 -15.62 -4.45 -2.50
CA GLY A 215 -15.05 -3.15 -2.15
C GLY A 215 -14.19 -2.51 -3.24
N ASP A 216 -13.83 -3.22 -4.29
CA ASP A 216 -12.97 -2.69 -5.34
C ASP A 216 -13.78 -2.18 -6.53
N THR A 217 -14.19 -0.91 -6.44
CA THR A 217 -14.99 -0.21 -7.48
C THR A 217 -14.20 0.21 -8.71
N ARG A 218 -12.89 -0.10 -8.78
CA ARG A 218 -12.05 0.28 -9.91
C ARG A 218 -12.45 -0.51 -11.16
N ARG A 219 -13.01 0.17 -12.16
CA ARG A 219 -13.43 -0.43 -13.46
C ARG A 219 -12.37 -1.35 -14.09
N LYS A 220 -11.10 -1.07 -13.86
CA LYS A 220 -9.96 -1.84 -14.38
C LYS A 220 -9.86 -3.25 -13.81
N ILE A 221 -10.23 -3.45 -12.53
CA ILE A 221 -10.16 -4.77 -11.89
C ILE A 221 -11.22 -5.71 -12.48
N GLY A 222 -12.42 -5.23 -12.70
CA GLY A 222 -13.46 -6.03 -13.38
C GLY A 222 -13.03 -6.51 -14.75
N SER A 223 -12.39 -5.63 -15.57
CA SER A 223 -11.84 -5.99 -16.88
C SER A 223 -10.67 -6.96 -16.78
N LEU A 224 -9.77 -6.76 -15.81
CA LEU A 224 -8.64 -7.65 -15.55
C LEU A 224 -9.12 -9.07 -15.20
N LEU A 225 -10.04 -9.20 -14.23
CA LEU A 225 -10.59 -10.49 -13.81
C LEU A 225 -11.39 -11.19 -14.93
N LYS A 226 -12.03 -10.42 -15.82
CA LYS A 226 -12.72 -10.98 -16.98
C LYS A 226 -11.75 -11.66 -17.95
N LEU A 227 -10.61 -11.02 -18.22
CA LEU A 227 -9.58 -11.51 -19.15
C LEU A 227 -8.65 -12.56 -18.53
N MET A 228 -8.44 -12.53 -17.22
CA MET A 228 -7.60 -13.49 -16.51
C MET A 228 -8.11 -14.92 -16.71
N ASP A 229 -7.25 -15.82 -17.14
CA ASP A 229 -7.56 -17.25 -17.31
C ASP A 229 -6.88 -18.11 -16.26
N ASP A 230 -5.64 -17.77 -15.85
CA ASP A 230 -4.89 -18.46 -14.80
C ASP A 230 -4.17 -17.47 -13.88
N VAL A 231 -3.71 -18.00 -12.73
CA VAL A 231 -2.90 -17.28 -11.75
C VAL A 231 -1.61 -18.05 -11.55
N HIS A 232 -0.50 -17.43 -11.96
CA HIS A 232 0.84 -17.93 -11.68
C HIS A 232 1.43 -17.23 -10.46
N TYR A 233 2.43 -17.82 -9.82
CA TYR A 233 3.10 -17.20 -8.67
C TYR A 233 4.58 -17.59 -8.57
N VAL A 234 5.31 -16.76 -7.83
CA VAL A 234 6.65 -17.04 -7.33
C VAL A 234 6.62 -16.86 -5.82
N ALA A 235 6.80 -17.93 -5.08
CA ALA A 235 6.95 -17.83 -3.62
C ALA A 235 8.32 -17.23 -3.29
N THR A 236 8.34 -16.33 -2.30
CA THR A 236 9.56 -15.69 -1.80
C THR A 236 9.66 -15.87 -0.28
N PRO A 237 10.85 -15.77 0.32
CA PRO A 237 10.98 -15.92 1.76
C PRO A 237 10.35 -14.75 2.53
N ASP A 238 10.28 -13.57 1.92
CA ASP A 238 9.80 -12.35 2.55
C ASP A 238 9.23 -11.33 1.56
N LEU A 239 8.79 -10.19 2.10
CA LEU A 239 8.20 -9.11 1.33
C LEU A 239 9.24 -8.31 0.54
N LEU A 240 10.47 -8.12 1.04
CA LEU A 240 11.50 -7.37 0.32
C LEU A 240 11.88 -8.09 -0.97
N THR A 241 12.14 -9.38 -0.90
CA THR A 241 12.43 -10.20 -2.10
C THR A 241 11.25 -10.18 -3.07
N ALA A 242 10.00 -10.23 -2.57
CA ALA A 242 8.80 -10.08 -3.40
C ALA A 242 8.70 -8.70 -4.07
N GLU A 243 9.01 -7.62 -3.35
CA GLU A 243 8.98 -6.25 -3.87
C GLU A 243 9.98 -6.05 -5.01
N VAL A 244 11.22 -6.50 -4.82
CA VAL A 244 12.26 -6.40 -5.84
C VAL A 244 11.90 -7.23 -7.07
N LEU A 245 11.43 -8.45 -6.86
CA LEU A 245 11.01 -9.33 -7.96
C LEU A 245 9.82 -8.75 -8.74
N GLU A 246 8.81 -8.19 -8.05
CA GLU A 246 7.70 -7.49 -8.69
C GLU A 246 8.19 -6.35 -9.58
N LEU A 247 9.08 -5.48 -9.07
CA LEU A 247 9.63 -4.36 -9.84
C LEU A 247 10.35 -4.83 -11.10
N ARG A 248 11.19 -5.85 -11.00
CA ARG A 248 11.94 -6.41 -12.12
C ARG A 248 11.03 -7.06 -13.16
N MET A 249 10.04 -7.85 -12.71
CA MET A 249 9.04 -8.47 -13.58
C MET A 249 8.20 -7.42 -14.30
N ILE A 250 7.72 -6.38 -13.61
CA ILE A 250 6.95 -5.30 -14.25
C ILE A 250 7.79 -4.56 -15.30
N SER A 251 9.05 -4.27 -15.00
CA SER A 251 9.96 -3.58 -15.94
C SER A 251 10.17 -4.38 -17.22
N LYS A 252 10.40 -5.69 -17.12
CA LYS A 252 10.68 -6.56 -18.27
C LYS A 252 9.41 -6.97 -19.03
N LEU A 253 8.36 -7.40 -18.31
CA LEU A 253 7.13 -7.93 -18.92
C LEU A 253 6.18 -6.82 -19.39
N ARG A 254 6.26 -5.63 -18.81
CA ARG A 254 5.41 -4.47 -19.11
C ARG A 254 3.92 -4.80 -19.15
N PRO A 255 3.34 -5.41 -18.09
CA PRO A 255 1.98 -5.92 -18.13
C PRO A 255 0.96 -4.79 -18.35
N ARG A 256 -0.06 -5.08 -19.17
CA ARG A 256 -1.06 -4.09 -19.62
C ARG A 256 -1.80 -3.39 -18.46
N TYR A 257 -2.00 -4.07 -17.34
CA TYR A 257 -2.75 -3.54 -16.19
C TYR A 257 -1.88 -2.97 -15.08
N ASN A 258 -0.55 -3.08 -15.15
CA ASN A 258 0.35 -2.41 -14.21
C ASN A 258 0.55 -0.94 -14.61
N HIS A 259 0.30 -0.03 -13.66
CA HIS A 259 0.59 1.39 -13.82
C HIS A 259 1.85 1.83 -13.07
N ALA A 260 2.14 1.18 -11.93
CA ALA A 260 3.39 1.32 -11.22
C ALA A 260 4.44 0.41 -11.88
N GLY A 261 5.69 0.82 -11.97
CA GLY A 261 6.76 0.01 -12.58
C GLY A 261 6.86 0.08 -14.13
N THR A 262 5.75 0.37 -14.85
CA THR A 262 5.83 0.74 -16.27
C THR A 262 6.22 2.20 -16.45
N ARG A 263 6.51 2.89 -15.35
CA ARG A 263 6.75 4.34 -15.29
C ARG A 263 8.18 4.76 -15.65
N SER A 264 9.10 3.86 -15.94
CA SER A 264 10.44 4.28 -16.41
C SER A 264 10.35 5.27 -17.58
N ALA A 265 9.37 5.11 -18.46
CA ALA A 265 9.07 6.06 -19.54
C ALA A 265 8.45 7.39 -19.04
N LYS A 266 8.03 7.51 -17.79
CA LYS A 266 7.45 8.73 -17.20
C LYS A 266 8.44 9.50 -16.33
N TYR A 267 9.52 8.88 -15.92
CA TYR A 267 10.57 9.57 -15.19
C TYR A 267 11.22 10.65 -16.07
N CYS A 268 11.54 11.75 -15.45
CA CYS A 268 12.24 12.85 -16.07
C CYS A 268 13.37 13.36 -15.17
N TYR A 269 14.19 14.22 -15.72
CA TYR A 269 15.32 14.82 -15.03
C TYR A 269 15.27 16.34 -15.22
N VAL A 270 15.74 17.07 -14.25
CA VAL A 270 16.13 18.48 -14.42
C VAL A 270 17.57 18.47 -14.90
N ARG A 271 17.81 19.02 -16.08
CA ARG A 271 19.13 19.14 -16.71
C ARG A 271 19.58 20.60 -16.64
N LEU A 272 20.79 20.82 -16.15
CA LEU A 272 21.52 22.08 -16.29
C LEU A 272 22.44 21.96 -17.50
N THR A 273 22.25 22.81 -18.52
CA THR A 273 22.92 22.72 -19.82
C THR A 273 24.30 23.36 -19.78
N LEU A 274 25.26 22.75 -19.05
CA LEU A 274 26.64 23.26 -18.93
C LEU A 274 27.42 23.23 -20.25
N SER A 275 26.91 22.51 -21.23
CA SER A 275 27.45 22.52 -22.61
C SER A 275 27.09 23.79 -23.40
N GLU A 276 26.21 24.64 -22.90
CA GLU A 276 25.85 25.94 -23.46
C GLU A 276 26.69 27.05 -22.80
N VAL A 277 27.01 28.13 -23.52
CA VAL A 277 27.75 29.31 -22.98
C VAL A 277 26.95 29.93 -21.82
N TRP A 278 25.63 29.96 -21.96
CA TRP A 278 24.72 30.44 -20.96
C TRP A 278 23.82 29.27 -20.49
N PRO A 279 24.24 28.49 -19.49
CA PRO A 279 23.49 27.33 -19.00
C PRO A 279 22.09 27.67 -18.53
N ARG A 280 21.16 26.74 -18.69
CA ARG A 280 19.75 26.87 -18.20
C ARG A 280 19.22 25.55 -17.68
N LEU A 281 18.14 25.62 -16.92
CA LEU A 281 17.43 24.45 -16.45
C LEU A 281 16.37 24.01 -17.47
N VAL A 282 16.31 22.71 -17.76
CA VAL A 282 15.31 22.11 -18.64
C VAL A 282 14.84 20.76 -18.13
N VAL A 283 13.56 20.44 -18.33
CA VAL A 283 13.03 19.10 -18.06
C VAL A 283 13.31 18.20 -19.26
N THR A 284 13.98 17.08 -19.05
CA THR A 284 14.25 16.07 -20.07
C THR A 284 13.88 14.67 -19.59
N SER A 285 13.41 13.81 -20.51
CA SER A 285 13.23 12.37 -20.26
C SER A 285 14.39 11.53 -20.81
N ARG A 286 15.35 12.15 -21.50
CA ARG A 286 16.50 11.47 -22.10
C ARG A 286 17.77 11.90 -21.40
N VAL A 287 18.56 10.91 -21.01
CA VAL A 287 19.92 11.06 -20.53
C VAL A 287 20.83 10.46 -21.59
N PRO A 288 21.86 11.16 -22.06
CA PRO A 288 22.83 10.61 -23.03
C PRO A 288 23.53 9.38 -22.45
N ALA A 289 23.75 8.37 -23.28
CA ALA A 289 24.54 7.19 -22.89
C ALA A 289 26.07 7.52 -22.74
N ALA A 290 26.56 8.58 -23.38
CA ALA A 290 27.92 9.03 -23.26
C ALA A 290 28.10 10.12 -22.20
N ALA A 291 29.28 10.24 -21.61
CA ALA A 291 29.58 11.28 -20.64
C ALA A 291 29.22 12.67 -21.21
N SER A 292 28.39 13.38 -20.49
CA SER A 292 27.92 14.73 -20.82
C SER A 292 28.53 15.73 -19.85
N GLN A 293 28.86 16.93 -20.34
CA GLN A 293 29.24 18.04 -19.46
C GLN A 293 28.05 18.59 -18.66
N ASP A 294 26.83 18.24 -19.05
CA ASP A 294 25.61 18.70 -18.39
C ASP A 294 25.37 17.96 -17.09
N LEU A 295 24.74 18.63 -16.13
CA LEU A 295 24.40 18.08 -14.85
C LEU A 295 22.90 17.69 -14.83
N TYR A 296 22.59 16.54 -14.24
CA TYR A 296 21.23 16.00 -14.16
C TYR A 296 20.82 15.75 -12.72
N LEU A 297 19.64 16.22 -12.34
CA LEU A 297 18.98 15.93 -11.08
C LEU A 297 17.75 15.03 -11.35
N GLY A 298 17.72 13.87 -10.74
CA GLY A 298 16.64 12.88 -10.92
C GLY A 298 17.16 11.45 -10.77
N PRO A 299 16.31 10.46 -11.04
CA PRO A 299 15.00 10.52 -11.76
C PRO A 299 13.86 11.09 -10.90
N ILE A 300 13.01 11.91 -11.50
CA ILE A 300 11.86 12.57 -10.89
C ILE A 300 10.58 11.94 -11.44
N SER A 301 9.63 11.62 -10.56
CA SER A 301 8.47 10.80 -10.90
C SER A 301 7.46 11.45 -11.86
N THR A 302 7.40 12.78 -11.90
CA THR A 302 6.47 13.52 -12.78
C THR A 302 7.11 14.78 -13.36
N ARG A 303 6.65 15.16 -14.56
CA ARG A 303 7.06 16.42 -15.19
C ARG A 303 6.59 17.66 -14.40
N SER A 304 5.46 17.57 -13.68
CA SER A 304 5.01 18.65 -12.81
C SER A 304 6.01 18.89 -11.71
N MET A 305 6.36 17.87 -10.94
CA MET A 305 7.35 17.97 -9.85
C MET A 305 8.72 18.50 -10.36
N ALA A 306 9.14 18.09 -11.56
CA ALA A 306 10.37 18.61 -12.15
C ALA A 306 10.27 20.11 -12.50
N ARG A 307 9.11 20.61 -12.91
CA ARG A 307 8.86 22.03 -13.11
C ARG A 307 8.85 22.78 -11.78
N ASP A 308 8.18 22.24 -10.75
CA ASP A 308 8.15 22.84 -9.42
C ASP A 308 9.56 22.99 -8.85
N VAL A 309 10.45 22.01 -9.10
CA VAL A 309 11.89 22.09 -8.75
C VAL A 309 12.61 23.21 -9.53
N ILE A 310 12.39 23.33 -10.83
CA ILE A 310 12.95 24.43 -11.65
C ILE A 310 12.44 25.77 -11.15
N ASP A 311 11.15 25.91 -10.89
CA ASP A 311 10.51 27.13 -10.42
C ASP A 311 10.98 27.51 -9.01
N ALA A 312 11.25 26.51 -8.14
CA ALA A 312 11.89 26.72 -6.85
C ALA A 312 13.26 27.40 -7.02
N ILE A 313 14.11 26.82 -7.84
CA ILE A 313 15.46 27.35 -8.11
C ILE A 313 15.38 28.74 -8.76
N HIS A 314 14.57 28.91 -9.80
CA HIS A 314 14.41 30.20 -10.48
C HIS A 314 13.83 31.31 -9.59
N SER A 315 13.05 30.96 -8.56
CA SER A 315 12.52 31.94 -7.61
C SER A 315 13.59 32.64 -6.78
N VAL A 316 14.81 32.06 -6.73
CA VAL A 316 15.93 32.52 -5.90
C VAL A 316 17.17 32.79 -6.75
N VAL A 317 17.40 31.96 -7.78
CA VAL A 317 18.56 32.06 -8.68
C VAL A 317 18.06 32.32 -10.11
N PRO A 318 18.06 33.57 -10.58
CA PRO A 318 17.46 33.94 -11.86
C PRO A 318 18.36 33.57 -13.03
N LEU A 319 18.31 32.31 -13.49
CA LEU A 319 18.91 31.94 -14.78
C LEU A 319 17.99 32.30 -15.95
N ARG A 320 18.52 32.27 -17.17
CA ARG A 320 17.70 32.45 -18.37
C ARG A 320 16.63 31.33 -18.51
N GLN A 321 15.44 31.72 -18.94
CA GLN A 321 14.32 30.82 -19.11
C GLN A 321 13.98 30.58 -20.59
N CYS A 322 14.60 31.32 -21.52
CA CYS A 322 14.33 31.19 -22.95
C CYS A 322 14.74 29.83 -23.51
N THR A 323 14.07 29.41 -24.60
CA THR A 323 14.28 28.10 -25.23
C THR A 323 15.41 28.12 -26.28
N VAL A 324 15.97 29.31 -26.59
CA VAL A 324 17.06 29.48 -27.57
C VAL A 324 18.26 28.66 -27.13
N ARG A 325 18.83 27.86 -28.04
CA ARG A 325 20.06 27.12 -27.80
C ARG A 325 21.27 28.09 -28.00
N MET A 326 22.07 28.21 -26.96
CA MET A 326 23.24 29.10 -26.95
C MET A 326 24.54 28.29 -26.87
N GLY A 327 24.89 27.65 -28.00
CA GLY A 327 26.12 26.86 -28.11
C GLY A 327 27.39 27.71 -28.00
N ARG A 328 28.57 27.09 -28.00
CA ARG A 328 29.89 27.74 -27.80
C ARG A 328 30.17 28.95 -28.70
N ASN A 329 29.58 28.99 -29.88
CA ASN A 329 29.74 30.08 -30.86
C ASN A 329 28.58 31.07 -30.85
N TYR A 330 27.69 31.01 -29.84
CA TYR A 330 26.56 31.93 -29.75
C TYR A 330 27.07 33.35 -29.53
N ARG A 331 26.55 34.27 -30.33
CA ARG A 331 26.68 35.72 -30.12
C ARG A 331 25.31 36.33 -30.09
N ALA A 332 25.08 37.22 -29.14
CA ALA A 332 23.81 37.95 -29.06
C ALA A 332 23.70 38.87 -30.30
N PRO A 333 22.54 38.97 -30.95
CA PRO A 333 22.28 40.00 -31.96
C PRO A 333 22.38 41.38 -31.33
N GLU A 334 22.96 42.35 -32.10
CA GLU A 334 23.19 43.73 -31.59
C GLU A 334 21.90 44.45 -31.15
N ASP A 335 20.76 44.13 -31.77
CA ASP A 335 19.46 44.76 -31.50
C ASP A 335 18.44 43.79 -30.86
N ALA A 336 18.89 42.73 -30.16
CA ALA A 336 17.96 41.79 -29.55
C ALA A 336 17.16 42.41 -28.40
N PRO A 337 15.84 42.37 -28.46
CA PRO A 337 15.01 42.96 -27.38
C PRO A 337 15.18 42.18 -26.08
N VAL A 338 15.18 42.90 -24.97
CA VAL A 338 15.15 42.27 -23.64
C VAL A 338 13.77 41.55 -23.46
N CYS A 339 13.80 40.23 -23.11
CA CYS A 339 12.61 39.45 -22.96
C CYS A 339 11.80 39.88 -21.72
N SER A 340 10.47 39.63 -21.74
CA SER A 340 9.55 40.02 -20.67
C SER A 340 9.99 39.52 -19.29
N ALA A 341 10.53 38.31 -19.20
CA ALA A 341 11.00 37.74 -17.94
C ALA A 341 12.20 38.51 -17.36
N ALA A 342 13.07 39.02 -18.22
CA ALA A 342 14.21 39.85 -17.79
C ALA A 342 13.77 41.28 -17.44
N GLN A 343 12.79 41.82 -18.17
CA GLN A 343 12.19 43.14 -17.84
C GLN A 343 11.51 43.11 -16.44
N LEU A 344 10.90 42.00 -16.07
CA LEU A 344 10.31 41.79 -14.76
C LEU A 344 11.33 41.41 -13.67
N GLY A 345 12.62 41.27 -14.01
CA GLY A 345 13.69 40.90 -13.08
C GLY A 345 13.63 39.45 -12.58
N VAL A 346 12.84 38.58 -13.24
CA VAL A 346 12.69 37.16 -12.83
C VAL A 346 13.61 36.20 -13.60
N ALA A 347 14.33 36.71 -14.60
CA ALA A 347 15.31 35.92 -15.36
C ALA A 347 16.47 36.81 -15.88
N TYR A 348 17.65 36.22 -16.01
CA TYR A 348 18.75 36.86 -16.75
C TYR A 348 18.51 36.74 -18.25
N CYS A 349 18.87 37.77 -19.01
CA CYS A 349 18.71 37.80 -20.47
C CYS A 349 20.06 38.03 -21.18
N PRO A 350 20.85 36.98 -21.40
CA PRO A 350 22.11 37.10 -22.13
C PRO A 350 21.93 37.40 -23.63
N CYS A 351 20.71 37.19 -24.17
CA CYS A 351 20.42 37.48 -25.58
C CYS A 351 20.39 38.96 -25.92
N SER A 352 20.31 39.89 -24.97
CA SER A 352 20.42 41.32 -25.19
C SER A 352 21.87 41.84 -25.25
N GLY A 353 22.85 40.95 -25.04
CA GLY A 353 24.28 41.35 -25.04
C GLY A 353 24.72 42.13 -23.79
N THR A 354 23.83 42.42 -22.85
CA THR A 354 24.10 43.24 -21.66
C THR A 354 24.32 42.41 -20.37
N ALA A 355 24.26 41.08 -20.44
CA ALA A 355 24.46 40.24 -19.29
C ALA A 355 25.95 40.15 -18.91
N ASP A 356 26.24 40.28 -17.61
CA ASP A 356 27.59 40.06 -17.06
C ASP A 356 27.83 38.54 -16.90
N GLU A 357 28.88 38.06 -17.61
CA GLU A 357 29.28 36.65 -17.63
C GLU A 357 29.70 36.16 -16.23
N ALA A 358 30.38 36.99 -15.45
CA ALA A 358 30.87 36.61 -14.12
C ALA A 358 29.68 36.41 -13.13
N VAL A 359 28.75 37.36 -13.15
CA VAL A 359 27.51 37.28 -12.35
C VAL A 359 26.68 36.08 -12.75
N TYR A 360 26.57 35.79 -14.05
CA TYR A 360 25.85 34.60 -14.50
C TYR A 360 26.54 33.30 -14.10
N ALA A 361 27.86 33.25 -14.22
CA ALA A 361 28.66 32.08 -13.80
C ALA A 361 28.47 31.77 -12.28
N GLU A 362 28.45 32.84 -11.45
CA GLU A 362 28.15 32.66 -10.02
C GLU A 362 26.75 32.08 -9.78
N ALA A 363 25.73 32.59 -10.48
CA ALA A 363 24.38 32.02 -10.42
C ALA A 363 24.35 30.55 -10.87
N VAL A 364 25.06 30.19 -11.91
CA VAL A 364 25.23 28.80 -12.37
C VAL A 364 25.90 27.94 -11.29
N GLN A 365 26.94 28.41 -10.62
CA GLN A 365 27.57 27.67 -9.51
C GLN A 365 26.63 27.45 -8.32
N ARG A 366 25.76 28.39 -8.00
CA ARG A 366 24.71 28.19 -6.99
C ARG A 366 23.78 27.05 -7.40
N VAL A 367 23.33 27.00 -8.65
CA VAL A 367 22.50 25.91 -9.16
C VAL A 367 23.23 24.57 -9.14
N VAL A 368 24.51 24.54 -9.48
CA VAL A 368 25.36 23.33 -9.39
C VAL A 368 25.36 22.80 -7.94
N ARG A 369 25.58 23.66 -6.94
CA ARG A 369 25.52 23.25 -5.52
C ARG A 369 24.18 22.62 -5.17
N VAL A 370 23.06 23.25 -5.56
CA VAL A 370 21.71 22.69 -5.32
C VAL A 370 21.58 21.30 -5.94
N MET A 371 21.97 21.13 -7.20
CA MET A 371 21.83 19.86 -7.91
C MET A 371 22.78 18.76 -7.41
N THR A 372 23.85 19.13 -6.72
CA THR A 372 24.79 18.19 -6.10
C THR A 372 24.41 17.83 -4.66
N GLY A 373 23.46 18.54 -4.06
CA GLY A 373 22.89 18.21 -2.74
C GLY A 373 22.95 19.34 -1.71
N ASP A 374 23.70 20.42 -1.98
CA ASP A 374 23.77 21.59 -1.10
C ASP A 374 22.74 22.64 -1.51
N ALA A 375 21.52 22.50 -1.01
CA ALA A 375 20.40 23.39 -1.30
C ALA A 375 19.98 24.29 -0.12
N GLN A 376 20.73 24.26 0.99
CA GLN A 376 20.35 24.92 2.23
C GLN A 376 20.06 26.41 2.02
N GLU A 377 20.96 27.13 1.36
CA GLU A 377 20.80 28.56 1.06
C GLU A 377 19.50 28.85 0.28
N VAL A 378 19.19 28.03 -0.74
CA VAL A 378 18.01 28.23 -1.59
C VAL A 378 16.74 27.94 -0.80
N ILE A 379 16.72 26.90 0.03
CA ILE A 379 15.58 26.54 0.88
C ILE A 379 15.31 27.64 1.92
N GLU A 380 16.35 28.21 2.53
CA GLU A 380 16.22 29.33 3.49
C GLU A 380 15.62 30.57 2.82
N GLN A 381 16.09 30.93 1.62
CA GLN A 381 15.55 32.06 0.86
C GLN A 381 14.12 31.83 0.42
N LEU A 382 13.74 30.62 -0.02
CA LEU A 382 12.36 30.27 -0.32
C LEU A 382 11.48 30.33 0.93
N THR A 383 11.96 29.83 2.07
CA THR A 383 11.23 29.87 3.34
C THR A 383 10.98 31.31 3.80
N ALA A 384 11.99 32.19 3.66
CA ALA A 384 11.85 33.61 3.93
C ALA A 384 10.81 34.26 3.02
N LYS A 385 10.81 33.93 1.72
CA LYS A 385 9.81 34.40 0.74
C LYS A 385 8.40 33.91 1.09
N MET A 386 8.24 32.65 1.44
CA MET A 386 6.96 32.08 1.89
C MET A 386 6.41 32.83 3.11
N ARG A 387 7.26 33.02 4.13
CA ARG A 387 6.87 33.79 5.35
C ARG A 387 6.45 35.21 5.02
N LYS A 388 7.15 35.90 4.11
CA LYS A 388 6.80 37.26 3.65
C LYS A 388 5.41 37.28 3.00
N HIS A 389 5.09 36.31 2.12
CA HIS A 389 3.74 36.20 1.53
C HIS A 389 2.68 35.93 2.61
N SER A 390 2.94 35.02 3.54
CA SER A 390 2.03 34.71 4.64
C SER A 390 1.74 35.93 5.53
N GLN A 391 2.78 36.70 5.90
CA GLN A 391 2.63 37.94 6.70
C GLN A 391 1.84 39.00 5.96
N ALA A 392 1.94 39.04 4.63
CA ALA A 392 1.15 39.94 3.78
C ALA A 392 -0.27 39.38 3.49
N GLN A 393 -0.69 38.28 4.15
CA GLN A 393 -1.97 37.60 3.95
C GLN A 393 -2.19 37.07 2.52
N ARG A 394 -1.13 36.87 1.77
CA ARG A 394 -1.12 36.30 0.41
C ARG A 394 -0.92 34.79 0.50
N PHE A 395 -1.97 34.09 0.98
CA PHE A 395 -1.88 32.68 1.34
C PHE A 395 -1.72 31.75 0.13
N GLU A 396 -2.28 32.11 -1.03
CA GLU A 396 -2.12 31.32 -2.26
C GLU A 396 -0.66 31.32 -2.71
N GLU A 397 -0.02 32.50 -2.77
CA GLU A 397 1.39 32.61 -3.15
C GLU A 397 2.32 31.96 -2.10
N ALA A 398 1.96 32.03 -0.83
CA ALA A 398 2.70 31.31 0.22
C ALA A 398 2.59 29.78 0.04
N GLY A 399 1.41 29.27 -0.32
CA GLY A 399 1.15 27.87 -0.65
C GLY A 399 1.94 27.38 -1.87
N ASP A 400 2.00 28.21 -2.92
CA ASP A 400 2.78 27.90 -4.12
C ASP A 400 4.28 27.79 -3.81
N VAL A 401 4.81 28.69 -2.98
CA VAL A 401 6.22 28.61 -2.56
C VAL A 401 6.46 27.39 -1.70
N LEU A 402 5.56 27.03 -0.79
CA LEU A 402 5.64 25.81 0.02
C LEU A 402 5.66 24.56 -0.86
N THR A 403 4.78 24.47 -1.86
CA THR A 403 4.75 23.36 -2.84
C THR A 403 6.09 23.20 -3.55
N ARG A 404 6.73 24.32 -3.93
CA ARG A 404 8.08 24.31 -4.56
C ARG A 404 9.17 23.85 -3.61
N ILE A 405 9.13 24.27 -2.33
CA ILE A 405 10.07 23.80 -1.30
C ILE A 405 9.92 22.28 -1.14
N ASP A 406 8.70 21.79 -0.93
CA ASP A 406 8.40 20.36 -0.75
C ASP A 406 8.87 19.52 -1.94
N ALA A 407 8.66 20.01 -3.17
CA ALA A 407 9.12 19.34 -4.38
C ALA A 407 10.65 19.25 -4.43
N LEU A 408 11.35 20.37 -4.15
CA LEU A 408 12.82 20.42 -4.15
C LEU A 408 13.40 19.48 -3.09
N GLU A 409 12.95 19.57 -1.84
CA GLU A 409 13.43 18.72 -0.74
C GLU A 409 13.15 17.23 -0.99
N THR A 410 11.96 16.91 -1.50
CA THR A 410 11.58 15.53 -1.81
C THR A 410 12.48 14.93 -2.89
N VAL A 411 12.75 15.68 -3.95
CA VAL A 411 13.63 15.22 -5.04
C VAL A 411 15.06 15.09 -4.57
N LEU A 412 15.60 16.08 -3.85
CA LEU A 412 16.98 16.03 -3.34
C LEU A 412 17.17 14.86 -2.38
N ARG A 413 16.29 14.68 -1.41
CA ARG A 413 16.32 13.56 -0.45
C ARG A 413 16.28 12.21 -1.15
N ARG A 414 15.39 12.05 -2.14
CA ARG A 414 15.26 10.82 -2.92
C ARG A 414 16.54 10.50 -3.69
N VAL A 415 17.09 11.49 -4.40
CA VAL A 415 18.31 11.33 -5.18
C VAL A 415 19.52 11.09 -4.29
N GLN A 416 19.62 11.83 -3.18
CA GLN A 416 20.72 11.67 -2.22
C GLN A 416 20.71 10.28 -1.58
N THR A 417 19.54 9.81 -1.10
CA THR A 417 19.40 8.44 -0.58
C THR A 417 19.87 7.39 -1.59
N ALA A 418 19.50 7.56 -2.85
CA ALA A 418 19.91 6.61 -3.89
C ALA A 418 21.43 6.69 -4.18
N ARG A 419 22.01 7.89 -4.22
CA ARG A 419 23.46 8.09 -4.40
C ARG A 419 24.27 7.46 -3.26
N GLU A 420 23.82 7.65 -2.02
CA GLU A 420 24.46 7.07 -0.84
C GLU A 420 24.46 5.55 -0.89
N LEU A 421 23.33 4.94 -1.28
CA LEU A 421 23.22 3.50 -1.38
C LEU A 421 24.08 2.92 -2.52
N VAL A 422 24.14 3.60 -3.65
CA VAL A 422 25.04 3.24 -4.77
C VAL A 422 26.51 3.37 -4.36
N ALA A 423 26.86 4.46 -3.67
CA ALA A 423 28.23 4.73 -3.21
C ALA A 423 28.69 3.77 -2.09
N ALA A 424 27.75 3.19 -1.33
CA ALA A 424 28.06 2.18 -0.32
C ALA A 424 28.64 0.88 -0.92
N GLY A 425 28.53 0.69 -2.25
CA GLY A 425 29.08 -0.48 -2.93
C GLY A 425 28.38 -1.77 -2.53
N SER A 426 29.17 -2.77 -2.08
CA SER A 426 28.66 -4.07 -1.64
C SER A 426 28.52 -4.11 -0.12
N PHE A 427 27.35 -4.49 0.37
CA PHE A 427 27.07 -4.70 1.80
C PHE A 427 25.98 -5.74 1.99
N SER A 428 25.81 -6.20 3.24
CA SER A 428 24.74 -7.12 3.62
C SER A 428 23.99 -6.57 4.83
N PHE A 429 22.72 -6.91 4.96
CA PHE A 429 21.93 -6.67 6.16
C PHE A 429 20.95 -7.80 6.40
N GLU A 430 20.47 -7.94 7.64
CA GLU A 430 19.58 -9.02 8.07
C GLU A 430 18.17 -8.48 8.35
N ALA A 431 17.16 -9.32 8.10
CA ALA A 431 15.81 -9.06 8.56
C ALA A 431 15.70 -9.31 10.06
N SER A 432 14.96 -8.45 10.78
CA SER A 432 14.92 -8.46 12.26
C SER A 432 14.29 -9.70 12.88
N GLU A 433 13.46 -10.47 12.16
CA GLU A 433 12.61 -11.52 12.74
C GLU A 433 12.80 -12.92 12.14
N MET A 434 13.60 -13.05 11.10
CA MET A 434 13.85 -14.34 10.41
C MET A 434 15.33 -14.43 10.07
N ALA A 435 15.87 -15.65 10.01
CA ALA A 435 17.26 -15.89 9.58
C ALA A 435 17.42 -15.60 8.07
N ILE A 436 17.07 -14.39 7.65
CA ILE A 436 17.14 -13.92 6.27
C ILE A 436 18.17 -12.81 6.18
N SER A 437 19.12 -12.95 5.28
CA SER A 437 20.10 -11.92 4.95
C SER A 437 20.06 -11.56 3.47
N TYR A 438 20.36 -10.31 3.17
CA TYR A 438 20.32 -9.76 1.83
C TYR A 438 21.70 -9.29 1.43
N GLN A 439 22.14 -9.69 0.26
CA GLN A 439 23.36 -9.22 -0.37
C GLN A 439 23.04 -8.11 -1.35
N ILE A 440 23.53 -6.91 -1.09
CA ILE A 440 23.29 -5.73 -1.90
C ILE A 440 24.58 -5.34 -2.60
N GLU A 441 24.48 -4.95 -3.85
CA GLU A 441 25.59 -4.39 -4.61
C GLU A 441 25.13 -3.11 -5.31
N CYS A 442 25.78 -2.00 -4.94
CA CYS A 442 25.47 -0.65 -5.42
C CYS A 442 23.97 -0.31 -5.38
N GLY A 443 23.29 -0.71 -4.30
CA GLY A 443 21.86 -0.44 -4.08
C GLY A 443 20.90 -1.40 -4.74
N LEU A 444 21.36 -2.51 -5.37
CA LEU A 444 20.48 -3.54 -5.93
C LEU A 444 20.64 -4.88 -5.21
N LEU A 445 19.56 -5.63 -5.12
CA LEU A 445 19.54 -6.95 -4.51
C LEU A 445 20.25 -7.98 -5.40
N ARG A 446 21.36 -8.54 -4.91
CA ARG A 446 22.11 -9.61 -5.57
C ARG A 446 21.63 -10.99 -5.19
N ALA A 447 21.48 -11.22 -3.90
CA ALA A 447 21.02 -12.51 -3.37
C ALA A 447 20.24 -12.32 -2.08
N THR A 448 19.31 -13.21 -1.83
CA THR A 448 18.66 -13.42 -0.54
C THR A 448 19.12 -14.76 -0.01
N HIS A 449 19.51 -14.83 1.28
CA HIS A 449 19.87 -16.06 1.96
C HIS A 449 18.87 -16.33 3.08
N VAL A 450 18.48 -17.58 3.23
CA VAL A 450 17.60 -18.08 4.28
C VAL A 450 18.36 -19.12 5.08
N ALA A 451 18.54 -18.89 6.37
CA ALA A 451 19.35 -19.75 7.25
C ALA A 451 20.78 -20.03 6.71
N GLY A 452 21.36 -19.05 6.01
CA GLY A 452 22.71 -19.13 5.43
C GLY A 452 22.78 -19.71 4.01
N GLU A 453 21.70 -20.30 3.49
CA GLU A 453 21.64 -20.84 2.14
C GLU A 453 21.03 -19.82 1.16
N MET A 454 21.56 -19.78 -0.07
CA MET A 454 21.02 -18.90 -1.11
C MET A 454 19.60 -19.34 -1.46
N PHE A 455 18.67 -18.40 -1.42
CA PHE A 455 17.28 -18.66 -1.77
C PHE A 455 17.13 -18.91 -3.27
N GLU A 456 16.54 -20.04 -3.63
CA GLU A 456 16.12 -20.36 -4.99
C GLU A 456 14.60 -20.21 -5.12
N PRO A 457 14.12 -19.46 -6.13
CA PRO A 457 12.69 -19.23 -6.30
C PRO A 457 11.94 -20.46 -6.78
N VAL A 458 10.78 -20.70 -6.18
CA VAL A 458 9.86 -21.76 -6.60
C VAL A 458 8.72 -21.15 -7.40
N ALA A 459 8.60 -21.51 -8.67
CA ALA A 459 7.56 -21.04 -9.57
C ALA A 459 7.01 -22.17 -10.44
N PRO A 460 5.99 -22.90 -9.96
CA PRO A 460 5.54 -24.15 -10.59
C PRO A 460 4.98 -24.01 -12.01
N LYS A 461 4.52 -22.83 -12.40
CA LYS A 461 3.79 -22.61 -13.66
C LYS A 461 4.43 -21.62 -14.63
N LEU A 462 5.52 -20.94 -14.24
CA LEU A 462 6.11 -19.95 -15.15
C LEU A 462 6.89 -20.63 -16.27
N PRO A 463 6.61 -20.30 -17.55
CA PRO A 463 7.22 -20.96 -18.70
C PRO A 463 8.65 -20.49 -19.01
N ARG A 464 9.21 -19.55 -18.24
CA ARG A 464 10.54 -18.94 -18.48
C ARG A 464 11.47 -19.20 -17.30
N ASP A 465 12.76 -19.29 -17.60
CA ASP A 465 13.80 -19.29 -16.59
C ASP A 465 13.71 -18.02 -15.76
N LEU A 466 13.48 -18.19 -14.45
CA LEU A 466 13.33 -17.09 -13.51
C LEU A 466 14.66 -16.45 -13.12
N SER A 467 15.79 -17.10 -13.40
CA SER A 467 17.12 -16.58 -13.10
C SER A 467 17.30 -15.15 -13.65
N GLU A 468 16.73 -14.86 -14.83
CA GLU A 468 16.80 -13.54 -15.44
C GLU A 468 16.14 -12.42 -14.61
N PHE A 469 15.13 -12.72 -13.74
CA PHE A 469 14.46 -11.74 -12.90
C PHE A 469 15.14 -11.58 -11.54
N PHE A 470 15.84 -12.62 -11.08
CA PHE A 470 16.57 -12.57 -9.81
C PHE A 470 17.93 -11.89 -9.97
N MET A 471 18.54 -12.00 -11.13
CA MET A 471 19.78 -11.28 -11.41
C MET A 471 19.48 -9.78 -11.57
N PRO A 472 20.21 -8.91 -10.87
CA PRO A 472 20.11 -7.48 -11.12
C PRO A 472 20.47 -7.19 -12.57
N PRO A 473 19.91 -6.12 -13.15
CA PRO A 473 20.31 -5.67 -14.48
C PRO A 473 21.83 -5.46 -14.52
N SER A 474 22.46 -5.81 -15.65
CA SER A 474 23.89 -5.66 -15.82
C SER A 474 24.31 -4.21 -15.62
N TRP A 475 25.33 -4.01 -14.81
CA TRP A 475 25.89 -2.72 -14.47
C TRP A 475 26.82 -2.20 -15.58
N GLY A 476 26.28 -1.82 -16.68
CA GLY A 476 26.97 -0.87 -17.50
C GLY A 476 26.92 0.47 -16.78
N ASP A 477 27.95 0.83 -16.04
CA ASP A 477 28.15 2.17 -15.49
C ASP A 477 27.08 2.73 -14.52
N VAL A 478 26.67 1.97 -13.50
CA VAL A 478 25.81 2.53 -12.42
C VAL A 478 26.56 3.58 -11.58
N ALA A 479 27.87 3.53 -11.55
CA ALA A 479 28.69 4.63 -11.03
C ALA A 479 28.59 5.92 -11.88
N ALA A 480 28.12 5.82 -13.13
CA ALA A 480 27.90 6.98 -13.98
C ALA A 480 26.62 7.71 -13.53
N GLN A 481 26.77 8.94 -13.15
CA GLN A 481 25.64 9.85 -12.95
C GLN A 481 25.02 10.26 -14.28
N PRO A 482 23.71 10.38 -14.38
CA PRO A 482 22.67 10.23 -13.35
C PRO A 482 22.16 8.79 -13.20
N ILE A 483 21.60 8.49 -12.01
CA ILE A 483 20.98 7.19 -11.74
C ILE A 483 19.90 6.89 -12.79
N SER A 484 19.88 5.66 -13.29
CA SER A 484 18.88 5.22 -14.27
C SER A 484 17.46 5.24 -13.70
N ALA A 485 16.50 5.69 -14.52
CA ALA A 485 15.09 5.65 -14.19
C ALA A 485 14.56 4.22 -13.96
N GLU A 486 15.21 3.21 -14.51
CA GLU A 486 14.82 1.81 -14.37
C GLU A 486 15.21 1.22 -13.01
N LEU A 487 16.25 1.77 -12.38
CA LEU A 487 16.84 1.23 -11.14
C LEU A 487 16.38 1.95 -9.88
N ILE A 488 15.93 3.20 -9.99
CA ILE A 488 15.64 4.05 -8.83
C ILE A 488 14.62 3.44 -7.87
N ASP A 489 13.60 2.76 -8.39
CA ASP A 489 12.54 2.20 -7.54
C ASP A 489 13.05 1.00 -6.72
N GLU A 490 13.94 0.16 -7.28
CA GLU A 490 14.59 -0.91 -6.54
C GLU A 490 15.56 -0.36 -5.48
N ILE A 491 16.42 0.59 -5.85
CA ILE A 491 17.37 1.24 -4.93
C ILE A 491 16.62 1.84 -3.73
N LEU A 492 15.52 2.56 -3.96
CA LEU A 492 14.73 3.14 -2.87
C LEU A 492 13.94 2.11 -2.06
N CYS A 493 13.54 1.01 -2.68
CA CYS A 493 12.96 -0.13 -1.97
C CYS A 493 13.97 -0.70 -0.96
N ILE A 494 15.19 -0.97 -1.39
CA ILE A 494 16.29 -1.46 -0.54
C ILE A 494 16.60 -0.45 0.57
N ALA A 495 16.73 0.86 0.25
CA ALA A 495 17.01 1.89 1.24
C ALA A 495 15.97 1.93 2.37
N ARG A 496 14.69 1.75 2.04
CA ARG A 496 13.60 1.71 3.03
C ARG A 496 13.75 0.53 3.98
N HIS A 497 13.98 -0.67 3.46
CA HIS A 497 14.10 -1.88 4.26
C HIS A 497 15.37 -1.89 5.12
N ALA A 498 16.51 -1.47 4.58
CA ALA A 498 17.77 -1.37 5.32
C ALA A 498 17.67 -0.41 6.53
N ARG A 499 16.96 0.73 6.38
CA ARG A 499 16.71 1.65 7.50
C ARG A 499 15.83 1.02 8.60
N THR A 500 14.79 0.28 8.21
CA THR A 500 13.89 -0.38 9.17
C THR A 500 14.66 -1.42 9.99
N SER A 501 15.52 -2.21 9.34
CA SER A 501 16.36 -3.20 10.02
C SER A 501 17.36 -2.56 10.99
N ALA A 502 17.99 -1.44 10.62
CA ALA A 502 18.91 -0.71 11.49
C ALA A 502 18.22 -0.12 12.73
N THR A 503 16.99 0.36 12.59
CA THR A 503 16.21 0.93 13.72
C THR A 503 15.79 -0.17 14.71
N SER A 504 15.52 -1.38 14.23
CA SER A 504 15.13 -2.54 15.08
C SER A 504 16.29 -3.13 15.86
N GLN A 505 17.54 -2.81 15.50
CA GLN A 505 18.76 -3.30 16.18
C GLN A 505 19.29 -2.35 17.25
N GLN A 506 18.71 -1.17 17.45
CA GLN A 506 19.08 -0.30 18.57
C GLN A 506 18.49 -0.89 19.86
N PRO A 507 19.31 -1.27 20.88
CA PRO A 507 18.78 -1.71 22.16
C PRO A 507 17.98 -0.56 22.78
N VAL A 508 16.77 -0.85 23.26
CA VAL A 508 16.03 0.01 24.16
C VAL A 508 16.89 0.10 25.42
N ASN A 509 17.74 1.11 25.50
CA ASN A 509 18.41 1.47 26.75
C ASN A 509 17.32 1.92 27.70
N ALA A 510 16.95 1.01 28.62
CA ALA A 510 16.17 1.32 29.80
C ALA A 510 16.93 2.38 30.61
N ALA A 511 16.30 3.54 30.78
CA ALA A 511 16.58 4.47 31.86
C ALA A 511 15.52 4.30 32.93
#